data_61b98b521d8ce4a1a34ed6e90d1f69d3
#
_entry.id   61b98b521d8ce4a1a34ed6e90d1f69d3
#
_cell.length_a   1.000
_cell.length_b   1.000
_cell.length_c   1.000
_cell.angle_alpha   90.00
_cell.angle_beta   90.00
_cell.angle_gamma   90.00
#
_symmetry.space_group_name_H-M   'P 1'
#
loop_
_entity.id
_entity.type
_entity.pdbx_description
1 polymer ?
#
loop_
_entity_poly.entity_id
_entity_poly.type
_entity_poly.pdbx_seq_one_letter_code
_entity_poly.pdbx_strand_id
1 'polypeptide(L)'
;MVAELGCRMGQVEQMIRYTYWNSGSAGIVIGVSGGVDSALAAAFCCRAIGPDNVLGISLPASVNNPQDVQDAAELCANLGMEHRVVSIDPMLAAFSTIPGFIETHFLLGNLMARIRMTVLYYHANRDHRLVCGTSNRSEFMLGYCTKYGDNAADLQPIVHL
;
A
#
# COMPACT_ATOMS: atom_id res chain seq x y z
N MET A 1 -6.46 -19.58 21.41
CA MET A 1 -6.82 -18.32 20.71
C MET A 1 -5.72 -17.27 20.77
N VAL A 2 -5.35 -16.69 21.94
CA VAL A 2 -4.28 -15.64 22.02
C VAL A 2 -2.90 -16.16 21.58
N ALA A 3 -2.50 -17.36 22.02
CA ALA A 3 -1.24 -17.99 21.64
C ALA A 3 -1.17 -18.32 20.12
N GLU A 4 -2.28 -18.74 19.54
CA GLU A 4 -2.40 -19.03 18.12
C GLU A 4 -2.31 -17.75 17.27
N LEU A 5 -2.94 -16.68 17.72
CA LEU A 5 -2.84 -15.37 17.08
C LEU A 5 -1.39 -14.85 17.09
N GLY A 6 -0.70 -14.96 18.23
CA GLY A 6 0.71 -14.61 18.35
C GLY A 6 1.62 -15.42 17.39
N CYS A 7 1.31 -16.70 17.20
CA CYS A 7 2.05 -17.56 16.25
C CYS A 7 1.85 -17.08 14.80
N ARG A 8 0.62 -16.76 14.39
CA ARG A 8 0.32 -16.25 13.05
C ARG A 8 0.98 -14.90 12.77
N MET A 9 0.95 -13.99 13.74
CA MET A 9 1.65 -12.69 13.63
C MET A 9 3.16 -12.89 13.42
N GLY A 10 3.78 -13.78 14.19
CA GLY A 10 5.20 -14.11 14.04
C GLY A 10 5.55 -14.68 12.67
N GLN A 11 4.68 -15.49 12.08
CA GLN A 11 4.86 -16.02 10.71
C GLN A 11 4.83 -14.92 9.65
N VAL A 12 3.91 -13.95 9.77
CA VAL A 12 3.85 -12.79 8.87
C VAL A 12 5.13 -11.96 8.95
N GLU A 13 5.55 -11.63 10.16
CA GLU A 13 6.80 -10.88 10.38
C GLU A 13 8.03 -11.62 9.83
N GLN A 14 8.10 -12.93 10.02
CA GLN A 14 9.18 -13.75 9.49
C GLN A 14 9.20 -13.76 7.96
N MET A 15 8.04 -13.87 7.32
CA MET A 15 7.92 -13.80 5.86
C MET A 15 8.40 -12.45 5.32
N ILE A 16 7.99 -11.33 5.95
CA ILE A 16 8.45 -9.99 5.56
C ILE A 16 9.97 -9.89 5.69
N ARG A 17 10.54 -10.30 6.84
CA ARG A 17 11.99 -10.29 7.06
C ARG A 17 12.73 -11.11 6.02
N TYR A 18 12.25 -12.32 5.73
CA TYR A 18 12.86 -13.20 4.74
C TYR A 18 12.87 -12.57 3.36
N THR A 19 11.74 -12.02 2.91
CA THR A 19 11.63 -11.35 1.62
C THR A 19 12.53 -10.13 1.55
N TYR A 20 12.53 -9.28 2.57
CA TYR A 20 13.35 -8.08 2.65
C TYR A 20 14.85 -8.39 2.58
N TRP A 21 15.35 -9.29 3.42
CA TRP A 21 16.78 -9.60 3.45
C TRP A 21 17.28 -10.33 2.20
N ASN A 22 16.46 -11.17 1.59
CA ASN A 22 16.86 -11.89 0.37
C ASN A 22 16.76 -11.02 -0.90
N SER A 23 16.00 -9.93 -0.87
CA SER A 23 15.88 -9.01 -2.01
C SER A 23 17.09 -8.09 -2.17
N GLY A 24 17.85 -7.84 -1.12
CA GLY A 24 18.90 -6.82 -1.08
C GLY A 24 18.36 -5.38 -1.11
N SER A 25 17.07 -5.19 -0.88
CA SER A 25 16.42 -3.88 -0.91
C SER A 25 16.77 -3.03 0.31
N ALA A 26 16.74 -1.71 0.16
CA ALA A 26 17.01 -0.75 1.24
C ALA A 26 15.83 -0.55 2.19
N GLY A 27 14.64 -1.05 1.87
CA GLY A 27 13.45 -0.90 2.70
C GLY A 27 12.18 -1.37 1.99
N ILE A 28 11.05 -0.97 2.56
CA ILE A 28 9.70 -1.24 2.02
C ILE A 28 8.98 0.10 1.83
N VAL A 29 8.24 0.24 0.72
CA VAL A 29 7.25 1.30 0.52
C VAL A 29 5.86 0.69 0.56
N ILE A 30 4.93 1.37 1.21
CA ILE A 30 3.54 0.93 1.35
C ILE A 30 2.56 2.07 1.13
N GLY A 31 1.49 1.81 0.40
CA GLY A 31 0.36 2.73 0.29
C GLY A 31 -0.45 2.74 1.59
N VAL A 32 -0.61 3.91 2.23
CA VAL A 32 -1.40 4.07 3.45
C VAL A 32 -2.66 4.85 3.13
N SER A 33 -3.81 4.18 3.20
CA SER A 33 -5.11 4.71 2.77
C SER A 33 -5.96 5.29 3.90
N GLY A 34 -5.53 5.17 5.17
CA GLY A 34 -6.37 5.42 6.35
C GLY A 34 -7.24 4.21 6.75
N GLY A 35 -7.33 3.17 5.92
CA GLY A 35 -8.08 1.94 6.21
C GLY A 35 -7.27 0.92 7.03
N VAL A 36 -8.00 0.00 7.69
CA VAL A 36 -7.44 -1.00 8.62
C VAL A 36 -6.44 -1.95 7.97
N ASP A 37 -6.65 -2.35 6.71
CA ASP A 37 -5.76 -3.29 6.01
C ASP A 37 -4.38 -2.67 5.76
N SER A 38 -4.35 -1.43 5.26
CA SER A 38 -3.10 -0.70 5.08
C SER A 38 -2.40 -0.42 6.41
N ALA A 39 -3.15 -0.13 7.47
CA ALA A 39 -2.64 0.07 8.81
C ALA A 39 -2.00 -1.21 9.37
N LEU A 40 -2.67 -2.35 9.21
CA LEU A 40 -2.17 -3.65 9.67
C LEU A 40 -0.90 -4.06 8.92
N ALA A 41 -0.89 -3.92 7.59
CA ALA A 41 0.27 -4.24 6.78
C ALA A 41 1.48 -3.34 7.13
N ALA A 42 1.26 -2.03 7.32
CA ALA A 42 2.29 -1.09 7.75
C ALA A 42 2.86 -1.46 9.13
N ALA A 43 2.00 -1.80 10.10
CA ALA A 43 2.42 -2.23 11.43
C ALA A 43 3.29 -3.50 11.37
N PHE A 44 2.91 -4.50 10.54
CA PHE A 44 3.74 -5.70 10.35
C PHE A 44 5.09 -5.37 9.71
N CYS A 45 5.14 -4.48 8.71
CA CYS A 45 6.40 -4.04 8.11
C CYS A 45 7.31 -3.38 9.16
N CYS A 46 6.80 -2.43 9.93
CA CYS A 46 7.57 -1.74 10.98
C CYS A 46 8.09 -2.71 12.06
N ARG A 47 7.27 -3.67 12.48
CA ARG A 47 7.68 -4.69 13.46
C ARG A 47 8.71 -5.67 12.89
N ALA A 48 8.62 -5.96 11.59
CA ALA A 48 9.53 -6.90 10.94
C ALA A 48 10.92 -6.32 10.68
N ILE A 49 11.02 -5.11 10.15
CA ILE A 49 12.29 -4.56 9.66
C ILE A 49 12.68 -3.22 10.31
N GLY A 50 11.89 -2.73 11.26
CA GLY A 50 12.05 -1.41 11.90
C GLY A 50 11.41 -0.27 11.10
N PRO A 51 10.85 0.75 11.78
CA PRO A 51 10.13 1.84 11.14
C PRO A 51 10.99 2.69 10.21
N ASP A 52 12.27 2.87 10.49
CA ASP A 52 13.21 3.63 9.65
C ASP A 52 13.37 3.05 8.24
N ASN A 53 13.07 1.77 8.07
CA ASN A 53 13.15 1.07 6.79
C ASN A 53 11.80 1.01 6.04
N VAL A 54 10.74 1.64 6.58
CA VAL A 54 9.39 1.65 6.00
C VAL A 54 8.98 3.06 5.61
N LEU A 55 8.56 3.24 4.36
CA LEU A 55 8.02 4.49 3.84
C LEU A 55 6.52 4.33 3.56
N GLY A 56 5.68 5.07 4.27
CA GLY A 56 4.25 5.18 3.99
C GLY A 56 3.97 6.30 2.99
N ILE A 57 3.15 6.02 1.99
CA ILE A 57 2.72 7.04 1.03
C ILE A 57 1.19 7.05 0.96
N SER A 58 0.59 8.18 1.32
CA SER A 58 -0.82 8.44 1.04
C SER A 58 -0.97 9.03 -0.36
N LEU A 59 -1.91 8.48 -1.12
CA LEU A 59 -2.14 8.79 -2.54
C LEU A 59 -3.58 9.27 -2.76
N PRO A 60 -3.97 10.42 -2.16
CA PRO A 60 -5.33 10.91 -2.27
C PRO A 60 -5.66 11.40 -3.68
N ALA A 61 -6.94 11.28 -4.03
CA ALA A 61 -7.60 12.06 -5.06
C ALA A 61 -8.62 12.99 -4.41
N SER A 62 -9.03 14.06 -5.10
CA SER A 62 -10.00 15.05 -4.60
C SER A 62 -11.37 14.44 -4.25
N VAL A 63 -11.69 13.28 -4.83
CA VAL A 63 -12.91 12.50 -4.53
C VAL A 63 -12.84 11.70 -3.24
N ASN A 64 -11.66 11.55 -2.61
CA ASN A 64 -11.49 10.80 -1.37
C ASN A 64 -11.84 11.67 -0.15
N ASN A 65 -12.13 11.00 0.98
CA ASN A 65 -12.38 11.69 2.24
C ASN A 65 -11.04 12.29 2.76
N PRO A 66 -10.97 13.59 3.05
CA PRO A 66 -9.76 14.20 3.62
C PRO A 66 -9.33 13.58 4.96
N GLN A 67 -10.27 13.00 5.72
CA GLN A 67 -9.99 12.33 6.99
C GLN A 67 -9.06 11.13 6.81
N ASP A 68 -9.18 10.41 5.69
CA ASP A 68 -8.33 9.25 5.39
C ASP A 68 -6.82 9.60 5.40
N VAL A 69 -6.47 10.80 4.93
CA VAL A 69 -5.08 11.29 4.93
C VAL A 69 -4.61 11.63 6.34
N GLN A 70 -5.50 12.17 7.17
CA GLN A 70 -5.19 12.48 8.57
C GLN A 70 -4.99 11.20 9.37
N ASP A 71 -5.87 10.22 9.22
CA ASP A 71 -5.77 8.91 9.86
C ASP A 71 -4.47 8.19 9.45
N ALA A 72 -4.11 8.27 8.17
CA ALA A 72 -2.85 7.72 7.66
C ALA A 72 -1.62 8.42 8.26
N ALA A 73 -1.66 9.74 8.39
CA ALA A 73 -0.56 10.51 8.99
C ALA A 73 -0.39 10.18 10.48
N GLU A 74 -1.51 10.10 11.23
CA GLU A 74 -1.50 9.71 12.65
C GLU A 74 -0.97 8.29 12.84
N LEU A 75 -1.40 7.34 12.01
CA LEU A 75 -0.88 5.97 12.02
C LEU A 75 0.63 5.94 11.82
N CYS A 76 1.15 6.63 10.79
CA CYS A 76 2.57 6.64 10.48
C CYS A 76 3.39 7.28 11.62
N ALA A 77 2.89 8.36 12.22
CA ALA A 77 3.51 8.99 13.39
C ALA A 77 3.56 8.04 14.60
N ASN A 78 2.45 7.32 14.88
CA ASN A 78 2.37 6.34 15.95
C ASN A 78 3.30 5.14 15.75
N LEU A 79 3.53 4.73 14.50
CA LEU A 79 4.47 3.66 14.14
C LEU A 79 5.92 4.14 14.07
N GLY A 80 6.17 5.46 14.06
CA GLY A 80 7.49 6.07 13.92
C GLY A 80 8.08 5.96 12.52
N MET A 81 7.27 5.72 11.48
CA MET A 81 7.72 5.58 10.10
C MET A 81 7.56 6.88 9.30
N GLU A 82 8.41 7.06 8.28
CA GLU A 82 8.32 8.20 7.36
C GLU A 82 6.97 8.17 6.61
N HIS A 83 6.33 9.34 6.49
CA HIS A 83 5.09 9.50 5.74
C HIS A 83 5.21 10.58 4.68
N ARG A 84 4.71 10.29 3.48
CA ARG A 84 4.58 11.25 2.37
C ARG A 84 3.17 11.28 1.84
N VAL A 85 2.73 12.46 1.39
CA VAL A 85 1.43 12.62 0.72
C VAL A 85 1.69 13.05 -0.72
N VAL A 86 1.15 12.31 -1.68
CA VAL A 86 1.27 12.59 -3.12
C VAL A 86 -0.12 12.53 -3.74
N SER A 87 -0.71 13.71 -4.06
CA SER A 87 -2.00 13.73 -4.79
C SER A 87 -1.86 13.11 -6.17
N ILE A 88 -2.83 12.27 -6.54
CA ILE A 88 -2.91 11.68 -7.87
C ILE A 88 -3.75 12.50 -8.85
N ASP A 89 -4.36 13.63 -8.42
CA ASP A 89 -5.20 14.46 -9.27
C ASP A 89 -4.50 14.98 -10.53
N PRO A 90 -3.22 15.43 -10.49
CA PRO A 90 -2.54 15.88 -11.71
C PRO A 90 -2.40 14.77 -12.76
N MET A 91 -2.20 13.53 -12.31
CA MET A 91 -2.10 12.37 -13.20
C MET A 91 -3.46 12.01 -13.78
N LEU A 92 -4.54 12.05 -12.98
CA LEU A 92 -5.91 11.86 -13.44
C LEU A 92 -6.29 12.92 -14.48
N ALA A 93 -5.97 14.19 -14.23
CA ALA A 93 -6.20 15.28 -15.16
C ALA A 93 -5.47 15.07 -16.50
N ALA A 94 -4.25 14.54 -16.48
CA ALA A 94 -3.53 14.19 -17.70
C ALA A 94 -4.23 13.08 -18.50
N PHE A 95 -4.77 12.06 -17.84
CA PHE A 95 -5.54 11.00 -18.51
C PHE A 95 -6.83 11.49 -19.14
N SER A 96 -7.48 12.51 -18.58
CA SER A 96 -8.72 13.07 -19.13
C SER A 96 -8.54 13.73 -20.53
N THR A 97 -7.30 14.01 -20.91
CA THR A 97 -6.97 14.56 -22.25
C THR A 97 -6.90 13.50 -23.36
N ILE A 98 -6.95 12.21 -23.01
CA ILE A 98 -6.87 11.11 -23.99
C ILE A 98 -8.14 11.14 -24.87
N PRO A 99 -8.01 11.10 -26.20
CA PRO A 99 -9.17 11.02 -27.09
C PRO A 99 -10.06 9.81 -26.76
N GLY A 100 -11.36 10.06 -26.60
CA GLY A 100 -12.32 9.01 -26.24
C GLY A 100 -12.34 8.66 -24.74
N PHE A 101 -11.75 9.48 -23.88
CA PHE A 101 -11.84 9.32 -22.44
C PHE A 101 -13.31 9.34 -21.98
N ILE A 102 -13.68 8.32 -21.21
CA ILE A 102 -15.03 8.19 -20.62
C ILE A 102 -14.86 8.05 -19.12
N GLU A 103 -15.56 8.90 -18.39
CA GLU A 103 -15.57 8.89 -16.93
C GLU A 103 -16.77 8.10 -16.41
N THR A 104 -16.50 6.92 -15.86
CA THR A 104 -17.44 6.16 -15.06
C THR A 104 -16.79 5.77 -13.74
N HIS A 105 -17.58 5.51 -12.70
CA HIS A 105 -17.06 5.04 -11.40
C HIS A 105 -16.10 3.85 -11.53
N PHE A 106 -16.46 2.89 -12.38
CA PHE A 106 -15.66 1.68 -12.61
C PHE A 106 -14.33 1.99 -13.32
N LEU A 107 -14.37 2.77 -14.39
CA LEU A 107 -13.16 3.11 -15.16
C LEU A 107 -12.21 4.00 -14.35
N LEU A 108 -12.77 4.99 -13.65
CA LEU A 108 -12.00 5.89 -12.82
C LEU A 108 -11.36 5.17 -11.62
N GLY A 109 -12.10 4.29 -10.94
CA GLY A 109 -11.57 3.49 -9.84
C GLY A 109 -10.38 2.63 -10.26
N ASN A 110 -10.50 1.94 -11.40
CA ASN A 110 -9.41 1.13 -11.96
C ASN A 110 -8.21 1.98 -12.39
N LEU A 111 -8.45 3.17 -12.95
CA LEU A 111 -7.39 4.10 -13.32
C LEU A 111 -6.65 4.61 -12.07
N MET A 112 -7.37 5.05 -11.04
CA MET A 112 -6.77 5.49 -9.77
C MET A 112 -5.91 4.41 -9.12
N ALA A 113 -6.36 3.16 -9.09
CA ALA A 113 -5.59 2.05 -8.52
C ALA A 113 -4.26 1.85 -9.28
N ARG A 114 -4.27 1.94 -10.63
CA ARG A 114 -3.06 1.82 -11.45
C ARG A 114 -2.12 3.01 -11.32
N ILE A 115 -2.64 4.23 -11.20
CA ILE A 115 -1.83 5.43 -10.94
C ILE A 115 -1.15 5.28 -9.57
N ARG A 116 -1.87 4.90 -8.53
CA ARG A 116 -1.31 4.65 -7.19
C ARG A 116 -0.18 3.63 -7.24
N MET A 117 -0.40 2.51 -7.90
CA MET A 117 0.63 1.49 -8.11
C MET A 117 1.87 2.09 -8.79
N THR A 118 1.68 2.83 -9.88
CA THR A 118 2.79 3.46 -10.62
C THR A 118 3.60 4.40 -9.73
N VAL A 119 2.94 5.21 -8.89
CA VAL A 119 3.62 6.11 -7.94
C VAL A 119 4.38 5.33 -6.88
N LEU A 120 3.79 4.27 -6.31
CA LEU A 120 4.48 3.42 -5.33
C LEU A 120 5.74 2.79 -5.93
N TYR A 121 5.66 2.21 -7.12
CA TYR A 121 6.82 1.62 -7.81
C TYR A 121 7.86 2.66 -8.25
N TYR A 122 7.44 3.89 -8.58
CA TYR A 122 8.39 4.97 -8.83
C TYR A 122 9.26 5.24 -7.58
N HIS A 123 8.63 5.37 -6.41
CA HIS A 123 9.35 5.57 -5.15
C HIS A 123 10.19 4.34 -4.76
N ALA A 124 9.64 3.14 -4.97
CA ALA A 124 10.35 1.90 -4.72
C ALA A 124 11.63 1.80 -5.55
N ASN A 125 11.55 2.05 -6.84
CA ASN A 125 12.71 2.01 -7.74
C ASN A 125 13.74 3.09 -7.40
N ARG A 126 13.29 4.33 -7.13
CA ARG A 126 14.19 5.44 -6.78
C ARG A 126 14.98 5.16 -5.50
N ASP A 127 14.34 4.56 -4.50
CA ASP A 127 14.89 4.40 -3.16
C ASP A 127 15.32 2.93 -2.88
N HIS A 128 15.38 2.07 -3.91
CA HIS A 128 15.71 0.64 -3.82
C HIS A 128 14.86 -0.11 -2.79
N ARG A 129 13.54 0.10 -2.79
CA ARG A 129 12.59 -0.49 -1.85
C ARG A 129 11.69 -1.52 -2.52
N LEU A 130 11.12 -2.44 -1.74
CA LEU A 130 10.03 -3.32 -2.16
C LEU A 130 8.69 -2.61 -1.99
N VAL A 131 7.71 -2.93 -2.85
CA VAL A 131 6.32 -2.49 -2.69
C VAL A 131 5.56 -3.52 -1.86
N CYS A 132 4.97 -3.08 -0.74
CA CYS A 132 4.08 -3.89 0.08
C CYS A 132 2.63 -3.68 -0.32
N GLY A 133 1.94 -4.76 -0.69
CA GLY A 133 0.50 -4.77 -0.93
C GLY A 133 -0.30 -4.90 0.37
N THR A 134 -1.55 -4.49 0.29
CA THR A 134 -2.48 -4.42 1.42
C THR A 134 -3.75 -5.23 1.20
N SER A 135 -3.80 -6.07 0.17
CA SER A 135 -4.94 -6.95 -0.11
C SER A 135 -5.10 -8.00 0.98
N ASN A 136 -6.34 -8.16 1.46
CA ASN A 136 -6.73 -9.16 2.45
C ASN A 136 -7.26 -10.44 1.77
N ARG A 137 -7.54 -11.46 2.58
CA ARG A 137 -8.04 -12.75 2.09
C ARG A 137 -9.40 -12.66 1.42
N SER A 138 -10.30 -11.83 1.92
CA SER A 138 -11.64 -11.68 1.36
C SER A 138 -11.58 -11.08 -0.04
N GLU A 139 -10.78 -10.04 -0.23
CA GLU A 139 -10.55 -9.42 -1.55
C GLU A 139 -9.91 -10.41 -2.52
N PHE A 140 -8.91 -11.16 -2.06
CA PHE A 140 -8.24 -12.17 -2.87
C PHE A 140 -9.20 -13.30 -3.32
N MET A 141 -10.02 -13.82 -2.41
CA MET A 141 -10.98 -14.89 -2.71
C MET A 141 -12.11 -14.45 -3.63
N LEU A 142 -12.54 -13.19 -3.51
CA LEU A 142 -13.59 -12.61 -4.36
C LEU A 142 -13.06 -12.11 -5.71
N GLY A 143 -11.73 -12.01 -5.87
CA GLY A 143 -11.13 -11.36 -7.03
C GLY A 143 -11.42 -9.84 -7.06
N TYR A 144 -11.69 -9.25 -5.89
CA TYR A 144 -11.97 -7.83 -5.77
C TYR A 144 -10.68 -7.02 -5.74
N CYS A 145 -10.12 -6.83 -6.91
CA CYS A 145 -8.89 -6.05 -7.09
C CYS A 145 -8.80 -5.50 -8.52
N THR A 146 -7.97 -4.50 -8.71
CA THR A 146 -7.62 -4.00 -10.03
C THR A 146 -6.35 -4.69 -10.51
N LYS A 147 -6.45 -5.42 -11.63
CA LYS A 147 -5.29 -6.06 -12.27
C LYS A 147 -4.23 -5.02 -12.62
N TYR A 148 -2.98 -5.24 -12.17
CA TYR A 148 -1.87 -4.29 -12.28
C TYR A 148 -2.14 -2.95 -11.58
N GLY A 149 -2.99 -2.93 -10.59
CA GLY A 149 -3.26 -1.82 -9.70
C GLY A 149 -2.92 -2.19 -8.26
N ASP A 150 -3.93 -2.24 -7.42
CA ASP A 150 -3.79 -2.58 -5.99
C ASP A 150 -3.31 -4.02 -5.73
N ASN A 151 -3.48 -4.95 -6.69
CA ASN A 151 -2.94 -6.30 -6.59
C ASN A 151 -1.46 -6.40 -7.00
N ALA A 152 -0.85 -5.35 -7.54
CA ALA A 152 0.57 -5.34 -7.90
C ALA A 152 1.42 -5.00 -6.67
N ALA A 153 2.20 -5.97 -6.20
CA ALA A 153 3.09 -5.81 -5.06
C ALA A 153 4.20 -6.87 -5.10
N ASP A 154 5.34 -6.58 -4.44
CA ASP A 154 6.45 -7.52 -4.31
C ASP A 154 6.22 -8.48 -3.13
N LEU A 155 5.43 -8.07 -2.12
CA LEU A 155 4.98 -8.91 -1.01
C LEU A 155 3.57 -8.50 -0.57
N GLN A 156 2.78 -9.48 -0.11
CA GLN A 156 1.41 -9.29 0.36
C GLN A 156 1.21 -9.96 1.73
N PRO A 157 1.55 -9.28 2.83
CA PRO A 157 1.67 -9.91 4.15
C PRO A 157 0.32 -10.34 4.75
N ILE A 158 -0.79 -9.73 4.34
CA ILE A 158 -2.12 -9.99 4.93
C ILE A 158 -3.09 -10.72 3.97
N VAL A 159 -2.64 -11.14 2.80
CA VAL A 159 -3.50 -11.79 1.79
C VAL A 159 -4.15 -13.11 2.26
N HIS A 160 -3.65 -13.67 3.36
CA HIS A 160 -4.16 -14.90 3.95
C HIS A 160 -4.95 -14.69 5.26
N LEU A 161 -5.13 -13.45 5.69
CA LEU A 161 -5.84 -13.05 6.91
C LEU A 161 -7.29 -12.63 6.62
#